data_72c969779a53c09e44073a2a85230ab1
#
_entry.id   72c969779a53c09e44073a2a85230ab1
#
_cell.length_a   1.000
_cell.length_b   1.000
_cell.length_c   1.000
_cell.angle_alpha   90.00
_cell.angle_beta   90.00
_cell.angle_gamma   90.00
#
_symmetry.space_group_name_H-M   'P 1'
#
loop_
_entity.id
_entity.type
_entity.pdbx_description
1 polymer ?
#
loop_
_entity_poly.entity_id
_entity_poly.type
_entity_poly.pdbx_seq_one_letter_code
_entity_poly.pdbx_strand_id
1 'polypeptide(L)'
;KPAINLAEKGFHVGQRFRHLLQYRTHQMTANSELQAVFYDQGQIPATGFLLRQKDLARTLRLLSTLGWAGFYQGEIATLLVDSVQKGGGIWTLADLAAYHVVERKPIFGEYRGIKITSAAPPSSGGIVLVEVLNILAGYSLETMTSVMRKHLIIEAMRRAYRDRAVYLGDPDFVQIPVKQLLSADYAAGLRVSMQSDKAFPSVLLNGPLA
;
A
#
# COMPACT_ATOMS: atom_id res chain seq x y z
N LYS A 1 7.48 23.55 -5.92
CA LYS A 1 8.83 24.18 -6.04
C LYS A 1 9.91 23.43 -5.24
N PRO A 2 9.78 23.08 -3.93
CA PRO A 2 10.85 22.40 -3.21
C PRO A 2 11.28 21.07 -3.85
N ALA A 3 10.33 20.22 -4.27
CA ALA A 3 10.63 18.95 -4.93
C ALA A 3 11.40 19.12 -6.24
N ILE A 4 11.04 20.11 -7.06
CA ILE A 4 11.78 20.44 -8.29
C ILE A 4 13.23 20.82 -7.96
N ASN A 5 13.43 21.66 -6.96
CA ASN A 5 14.78 22.07 -6.56
C ASN A 5 15.63 20.89 -6.06
N LEU A 6 15.05 20.00 -5.25
CA LEU A 6 15.75 18.79 -4.77
C LEU A 6 16.09 17.84 -5.91
N ALA A 7 15.17 17.64 -6.86
CA ALA A 7 15.45 16.79 -8.02
C ALA A 7 16.54 17.40 -8.92
N GLU A 8 16.53 18.71 -9.13
CA GLU A 8 17.47 19.41 -10.02
C GLU A 8 18.84 19.65 -9.40
N LYS A 9 18.87 20.24 -8.18
CA LYS A 9 20.11 20.59 -7.48
C LYS A 9 20.72 19.39 -6.77
N GLY A 10 19.90 18.38 -6.48
CA GLY A 10 20.28 17.16 -5.80
C GLY A 10 20.16 17.24 -4.27
N PHE A 11 20.35 16.10 -3.65
CA PHE A 11 20.46 15.94 -2.20
C PHE A 11 21.63 15.00 -1.88
N HIS A 12 22.21 15.15 -0.69
CA HIS A 12 23.30 14.28 -0.26
C HIS A 12 22.77 12.92 0.24
N VAL A 13 23.33 11.85 -0.30
CA VAL A 13 23.00 10.47 0.07
C VAL A 13 23.42 10.18 1.50
N GLY A 14 22.47 9.77 2.35
CA GLY A 14 22.71 9.36 3.73
C GLY A 14 22.88 7.84 3.88
N GLN A 15 23.28 7.40 5.09
CA GLN A 15 23.48 5.98 5.40
C GLN A 15 22.23 5.14 5.18
N ARG A 16 21.04 5.65 5.56
CA ARG A 16 19.76 4.94 5.38
C ARG A 16 19.48 4.68 3.90
N PHE A 17 19.69 5.66 3.03
CA PHE A 17 19.53 5.50 1.59
C PHE A 17 20.44 4.40 1.05
N ARG A 18 21.74 4.44 1.42
CA ARG A 18 22.71 3.42 1.02
C ARG A 18 22.30 2.02 1.48
N HIS A 19 21.89 1.88 2.74
CA HIS A 19 21.44 0.59 3.28
C HIS A 19 20.23 0.02 2.50
N LEU A 20 19.25 0.87 2.21
CA LEU A 20 18.08 0.45 1.42
C LEU A 20 18.46 0.09 -0.02
N LEU A 21 19.40 0.79 -0.62
CA LEU A 21 19.89 0.50 -1.96
C LEU A 21 20.66 -0.84 -1.99
N GLN A 22 21.49 -1.12 -0.98
CA GLN A 22 22.16 -2.41 -0.79
C GLN A 22 21.15 -3.56 -0.70
N TYR A 23 20.10 -3.38 0.08
CA TYR A 23 19.03 -4.39 0.22
C TYR A 23 18.31 -4.68 -1.10
N ARG A 24 18.27 -3.72 -2.02
CA ARG A 24 17.62 -3.82 -3.33
C ARG A 24 18.61 -4.03 -4.49
N THR A 25 19.86 -4.34 -4.22
CA THR A 25 20.92 -4.44 -5.25
C THR A 25 20.51 -5.31 -6.44
N HIS A 26 19.95 -6.49 -6.19
CA HIS A 26 19.55 -7.42 -7.25
C HIS A 26 18.55 -6.78 -8.24
N GLN A 27 17.50 -6.12 -7.73
CA GLN A 27 16.50 -5.45 -8.57
C GLN A 27 17.09 -4.22 -9.28
N MET A 28 17.95 -3.48 -8.60
CA MET A 28 18.55 -2.27 -9.13
C MET A 28 19.57 -2.56 -10.24
N THR A 29 20.38 -3.61 -10.08
CA THR A 29 21.39 -4.00 -11.09
C THR A 29 20.80 -4.70 -12.32
N ALA A 30 19.59 -5.21 -12.23
CA ALA A 30 18.86 -5.76 -13.38
C ALA A 30 18.36 -4.69 -14.36
N ASN A 31 18.39 -3.39 -13.98
CA ASN A 31 17.88 -2.29 -14.78
C ASN A 31 18.94 -1.19 -14.93
N SER A 32 19.46 -1.01 -16.14
CA SER A 32 20.51 -0.03 -16.45
C SER A 32 20.07 1.43 -16.22
N GLU A 33 18.80 1.75 -16.43
CA GLU A 33 18.27 3.10 -16.22
C GLU A 33 18.24 3.43 -14.73
N LEU A 34 17.85 2.48 -13.88
CA LEU A 34 17.91 2.67 -12.42
C LEU A 34 19.35 2.83 -11.93
N GLN A 35 20.30 2.07 -12.51
CA GLN A 35 21.71 2.24 -12.20
C GLN A 35 22.22 3.63 -12.60
N ALA A 36 21.88 4.12 -13.78
CA ALA A 36 22.29 5.45 -14.25
C ALA A 36 21.80 6.58 -13.32
N VAL A 37 20.65 6.40 -12.68
CA VAL A 37 20.08 7.41 -11.76
C VAL A 37 20.65 7.29 -10.34
N PHE A 38 20.74 6.07 -9.80
CA PHE A 38 20.95 5.85 -8.36
C PHE A 38 22.35 5.35 -7.98
N TYR A 39 23.18 4.97 -8.96
CA TYR A 39 24.53 4.47 -8.72
C TYR A 39 25.58 5.50 -9.15
N ASP A 40 26.73 5.46 -8.53
CA ASP A 40 27.91 6.23 -8.91
C ASP A 40 28.89 5.30 -9.60
N GLN A 41 29.14 5.49 -10.90
CA GLN A 41 30.02 4.64 -11.73
C GLN A 41 29.75 3.13 -11.56
N GLY A 42 28.47 2.73 -11.49
CA GLY A 42 28.06 1.35 -11.32
C GLY A 42 28.18 0.81 -9.89
N GLN A 43 28.55 1.65 -8.92
CA GLN A 43 28.68 1.30 -7.50
C GLN A 43 27.62 2.02 -6.65
N ILE A 44 27.30 1.45 -5.50
CA ILE A 44 26.43 2.11 -4.51
C ILE A 44 27.14 3.38 -4.05
N PRO A 45 26.51 4.56 -4.20
CA PRO A 45 27.17 5.83 -3.92
C PRO A 45 27.63 5.96 -2.48
N ALA A 46 28.74 6.64 -2.24
CA ALA A 46 29.23 6.94 -0.89
C ALA A 46 28.26 7.87 -0.13
N THR A 47 28.31 7.83 1.21
CA THR A 47 27.61 8.83 2.03
C THR A 47 28.15 10.22 1.68
N GLY A 48 27.24 11.18 1.47
CA GLY A 48 27.57 12.52 1.01
C GLY A 48 27.58 12.69 -0.52
N PHE A 49 27.46 11.62 -1.30
CA PHE A 49 27.30 11.74 -2.76
C PHE A 49 26.09 12.61 -3.11
N LEU A 50 26.24 13.53 -4.06
CA LEU A 50 25.18 14.43 -4.50
C LEU A 50 24.36 13.78 -5.61
N LEU A 51 23.23 13.19 -5.24
CA LEU A 51 22.32 12.55 -6.18
C LEU A 51 21.39 13.59 -6.83
N ARG A 52 21.36 13.62 -8.15
CA ARG A 52 20.50 14.50 -8.96
C ARG A 52 19.61 13.67 -9.87
N GLN A 53 18.36 14.15 -10.05
CA GLN A 53 17.35 13.52 -10.91
C GLN A 53 16.78 14.59 -11.87
N LYS A 54 17.55 14.95 -12.89
CA LYS A 54 17.19 16.03 -13.81
C LYS A 54 15.90 15.76 -14.59
N ASP A 55 15.68 14.49 -15.00
CA ASP A 55 14.45 14.10 -15.72
C ASP A 55 13.23 14.17 -14.83
N LEU A 56 13.35 13.76 -13.55
CA LEU A 56 12.30 13.98 -12.56
C LEU A 56 12.00 15.48 -12.37
N ALA A 57 13.03 16.34 -12.33
CA ALA A 57 12.84 17.78 -12.22
C ALA A 57 12.06 18.33 -13.43
N ARG A 58 12.34 17.84 -14.64
CA ARG A 58 11.61 18.19 -15.87
C ARG A 58 10.14 17.74 -15.79
N THR A 59 9.89 16.51 -15.42
CA THR A 59 8.53 15.96 -15.22
C THR A 59 7.75 16.78 -14.20
N LEU A 60 8.35 17.11 -13.06
CA LEU A 60 7.72 17.92 -12.02
C LEU A 60 7.44 19.37 -12.47
N ARG A 61 8.25 19.93 -13.39
CA ARG A 61 7.96 21.24 -14.00
C ARG A 61 6.75 21.17 -14.94
N LEU A 62 6.68 20.14 -15.79
CA LEU A 62 5.53 19.93 -16.67
C LEU A 62 4.24 19.79 -15.86
N LEU A 63 4.26 18.98 -14.79
CA LEU A 63 3.15 18.89 -13.84
C LEU A 63 2.78 20.25 -13.23
N SER A 64 3.77 21.04 -12.83
CA SER A 64 3.53 22.38 -12.23
C SER A 64 2.93 23.38 -13.21
N THR A 65 3.20 23.25 -14.51
CA THR A 65 2.76 24.19 -15.55
C THR A 65 1.47 23.75 -16.20
N LEU A 66 1.34 22.46 -16.50
CA LEU A 66 0.23 21.88 -17.28
C LEU A 66 -0.76 21.09 -16.43
N GLY A 67 -0.50 20.94 -15.12
CA GLY A 67 -1.34 20.15 -14.23
C GLY A 67 -1.43 18.69 -14.68
N TRP A 68 -2.62 18.12 -14.62
CA TRP A 68 -2.90 16.74 -15.01
C TRP A 68 -2.39 16.38 -16.41
N ALA A 69 -2.60 17.25 -17.39
CA ALA A 69 -2.17 17.03 -18.77
C ALA A 69 -0.63 16.88 -18.92
N GLY A 70 0.14 17.53 -18.04
CA GLY A 70 1.60 17.44 -18.07
C GLY A 70 2.16 16.06 -17.70
N PHE A 71 1.32 15.13 -17.23
CA PHE A 71 1.72 13.76 -16.89
C PHE A 71 0.93 12.71 -17.68
N TYR A 72 -0.38 12.87 -17.76
CA TYR A 72 -1.27 11.87 -18.36
C TYR A 72 -1.48 12.05 -19.87
N GLN A 73 -0.93 13.12 -20.43
CA GLN A 73 -0.95 13.40 -21.87
C GLN A 73 0.43 13.89 -22.37
N GLY A 74 0.58 13.97 -23.68
CA GLY A 74 1.79 14.51 -24.32
C GLY A 74 3.05 13.68 -24.05
N GLU A 75 4.18 14.37 -23.94
CA GLU A 75 5.51 13.75 -23.91
C GLU A 75 5.72 12.72 -22.80
N ILE A 76 5.35 13.06 -21.56
CA ILE A 76 5.58 12.13 -20.41
C ILE A 76 4.73 10.88 -20.56
N ALA A 77 3.47 11.03 -20.97
CA ALA A 77 2.59 9.89 -21.22
C ALA A 77 3.15 8.97 -22.32
N THR A 78 3.66 9.56 -23.40
CA THR A 78 4.28 8.79 -24.50
C THR A 78 5.51 8.01 -24.01
N LEU A 79 6.42 8.67 -23.30
CA LEU A 79 7.62 8.03 -22.75
C LEU A 79 7.28 6.88 -21.78
N LEU A 80 6.25 7.05 -20.94
CA LEU A 80 5.80 6.02 -20.00
C LEU A 80 5.23 4.81 -20.76
N VAL A 81 4.33 5.04 -21.72
CA VAL A 81 3.71 3.97 -22.51
C VAL A 81 4.78 3.21 -23.30
N ASP A 82 5.67 3.91 -24.00
CA ASP A 82 6.75 3.30 -24.78
C ASP A 82 7.66 2.43 -23.89
N SER A 83 8.04 2.94 -22.71
CA SER A 83 8.89 2.20 -21.77
C SER A 83 8.20 0.94 -21.24
N VAL A 84 6.91 1.05 -20.86
CA VAL A 84 6.11 -0.08 -20.37
C VAL A 84 5.93 -1.13 -21.47
N GLN A 85 5.62 -0.73 -22.70
CA GLN A 85 5.42 -1.65 -23.83
C GLN A 85 6.72 -2.33 -24.24
N LYS A 86 7.86 -1.62 -24.25
CA LYS A 86 9.19 -2.22 -24.45
C LYS A 86 9.53 -3.28 -23.40
N GLY A 87 9.05 -3.11 -22.17
CA GLY A 87 9.16 -4.09 -21.09
C GLY A 87 8.14 -5.24 -21.15
N GLY A 88 7.30 -5.31 -22.19
CA GLY A 88 6.25 -6.33 -22.33
C GLY A 88 4.93 -6.00 -21.61
N GLY A 89 4.77 -4.77 -21.11
CA GLY A 89 3.52 -4.30 -20.50
C GLY A 89 2.48 -3.87 -21.53
N ILE A 90 1.26 -3.63 -21.09
CA ILE A 90 0.06 -3.44 -21.93
C ILE A 90 -0.53 -2.04 -21.90
N TRP A 91 0.12 -1.07 -21.24
CA TRP A 91 -0.41 0.29 -21.15
C TRP A 91 -0.57 0.93 -22.52
N THR A 92 -1.60 1.76 -22.65
CA THR A 92 -1.85 2.60 -23.82
C THR A 92 -1.96 4.08 -23.41
N LEU A 93 -1.82 4.97 -24.39
CA LEU A 93 -2.08 6.40 -24.16
C LEU A 93 -3.55 6.66 -23.74
N ALA A 94 -4.47 5.82 -24.20
CA ALA A 94 -5.89 5.92 -23.84
C ALA A 94 -6.11 5.60 -22.35
N ASP A 95 -5.38 4.61 -21.79
CA ASP A 95 -5.47 4.27 -20.37
C ASP A 95 -5.02 5.44 -19.49
N LEU A 96 -3.92 6.10 -19.86
CA LEU A 96 -3.43 7.28 -19.13
C LEU A 96 -4.40 8.46 -19.27
N ALA A 97 -4.90 8.73 -20.48
CA ALA A 97 -5.84 9.81 -20.72
C ALA A 97 -7.22 9.62 -20.05
N ALA A 98 -7.61 8.38 -19.81
CA ALA A 98 -8.85 8.02 -19.11
C ALA A 98 -8.73 8.07 -17.58
N TYR A 99 -7.52 8.19 -17.02
CA TYR A 99 -7.34 8.18 -15.57
C TYR A 99 -7.95 9.42 -14.91
N HIS A 100 -8.76 9.21 -13.89
CA HIS A 100 -9.35 10.26 -13.07
C HIS A 100 -9.17 9.94 -11.59
N VAL A 101 -8.97 11.00 -10.79
CA VAL A 101 -8.98 10.88 -9.33
C VAL A 101 -10.40 10.62 -8.85
N VAL A 102 -10.57 9.60 -7.98
CA VAL A 102 -11.85 9.30 -7.35
C VAL A 102 -11.77 9.68 -5.87
N GLU A 103 -12.65 10.62 -5.46
CA GLU A 103 -12.80 10.96 -4.04
C GLU A 103 -13.66 9.91 -3.35
N ARG A 104 -13.15 9.35 -2.26
CA ARG A 104 -13.83 8.29 -1.51
C ARG A 104 -14.04 8.71 -0.05
N LYS A 105 -15.21 8.37 0.50
CA LYS A 105 -15.50 8.60 1.92
C LYS A 105 -14.60 7.72 2.78
N PRO A 106 -13.92 8.27 3.81
CA PRO A 106 -13.09 7.48 4.71
C PRO A 106 -13.86 6.35 5.39
N ILE A 107 -13.13 5.33 5.83
CA ILE A 107 -13.61 4.31 6.76
C ILE A 107 -13.59 4.88 8.17
N PHE A 108 -14.69 4.70 8.88
CA PHE A 108 -14.83 5.09 10.27
C PHE A 108 -15.03 3.85 11.13
N GLY A 109 -14.46 3.88 12.32
CA GLY A 109 -14.65 2.87 13.36
C GLY A 109 -14.46 3.49 14.74
N GLU A 110 -14.73 2.70 15.77
CA GLU A 110 -14.47 3.07 17.15
C GLU A 110 -13.96 1.86 17.93
N TYR A 111 -12.98 2.06 18.78
CA TYR A 111 -12.49 1.03 19.67
C TYR A 111 -12.21 1.61 21.06
N ARG A 112 -12.93 1.14 22.08
CA ARG A 112 -12.79 1.58 23.48
C ARG A 112 -12.81 3.11 23.64
N GLY A 113 -13.73 3.77 22.95
CA GLY A 113 -13.90 5.24 22.99
C GLY A 113 -12.95 6.01 22.09
N ILE A 114 -12.01 5.35 21.39
CA ILE A 114 -11.10 5.97 20.43
C ILE A 114 -11.72 5.89 19.04
N LYS A 115 -11.97 7.05 18.42
CA LYS A 115 -12.46 7.16 17.05
C LYS A 115 -11.33 6.88 16.07
N ILE A 116 -11.62 6.08 15.05
CA ILE A 116 -10.70 5.68 14.00
C ILE A 116 -11.20 6.25 12.69
N THR A 117 -10.31 6.90 11.95
CA THR A 117 -10.54 7.33 10.57
C THR A 117 -9.41 6.77 9.72
N SER A 118 -9.75 6.06 8.65
CA SER A 118 -8.77 5.41 7.78
C SER A 118 -9.16 5.50 6.31
N ALA A 119 -8.21 5.17 5.42
CA ALA A 119 -8.44 5.17 4.00
C ALA A 119 -9.50 4.16 3.57
N ALA A 120 -10.33 4.57 2.62
CA ALA A 120 -11.34 3.72 1.99
C ALA A 120 -10.70 2.72 1.00
N PRO A 121 -11.44 1.68 0.56
CA PRO A 121 -11.04 0.88 -0.61
C PRO A 121 -10.69 1.77 -1.82
N PRO A 122 -9.71 1.37 -2.63
CA PRO A 122 -9.06 0.06 -2.70
C PRO A 122 -8.04 -0.22 -1.59
N SER A 123 -7.79 0.74 -0.67
CA SER A 123 -6.98 0.45 0.52
C SER A 123 -7.69 -0.54 1.44
N SER A 124 -7.05 -1.68 1.70
CA SER A 124 -7.58 -2.70 2.60
C SER A 124 -7.36 -2.37 4.09
N GLY A 125 -6.40 -1.48 4.39
CA GLY A 125 -5.91 -1.28 5.76
C GLY A 125 -6.96 -0.81 6.75
N GLY A 126 -7.85 0.11 6.32
CA GLY A 126 -8.92 0.63 7.17
C GLY A 126 -9.94 -0.42 7.57
N ILE A 127 -10.39 -1.23 6.61
CA ILE A 127 -11.36 -2.31 6.87
C ILE A 127 -10.73 -3.36 7.78
N VAL A 128 -9.55 -3.86 7.44
CA VAL A 128 -8.85 -4.87 8.25
C VAL A 128 -8.62 -4.39 9.68
N LEU A 129 -8.19 -3.13 9.86
CA LEU A 129 -7.97 -2.58 11.20
C LEU A 129 -9.25 -2.53 12.02
N VAL A 130 -10.32 -1.97 11.48
CA VAL A 130 -11.60 -1.84 12.20
C VAL A 130 -12.20 -3.21 12.50
N GLU A 131 -12.15 -4.14 11.56
CA GLU A 131 -12.63 -5.51 11.74
C GLU A 131 -11.87 -6.23 12.86
N VAL A 132 -10.53 -6.18 12.87
CA VAL A 132 -9.70 -6.73 13.96
C VAL A 132 -10.09 -6.13 15.29
N LEU A 133 -10.25 -4.82 15.37
CA LEU A 133 -10.62 -4.15 16.61
C LEU A 133 -12.05 -4.48 17.07
N ASN A 134 -12.99 -4.61 16.16
CA ASN A 134 -14.36 -5.07 16.45
C ASN A 134 -14.39 -6.51 16.99
N ILE A 135 -13.56 -7.40 16.45
CA ILE A 135 -13.38 -8.76 16.98
C ILE A 135 -12.83 -8.68 18.41
N LEU A 136 -11.76 -7.91 18.61
CA LEU A 136 -11.10 -7.77 19.93
C LEU A 136 -11.92 -7.03 20.96
N ALA A 137 -12.89 -6.20 20.57
CA ALA A 137 -13.79 -5.49 21.47
C ALA A 137 -14.63 -6.44 22.35
N GLY A 138 -14.85 -7.67 21.91
CA GLY A 138 -15.54 -8.72 22.67
C GLY A 138 -14.72 -9.35 23.80
N TYR A 139 -13.48 -8.91 24.05
CA TYR A 139 -12.58 -9.50 25.04
C TYR A 139 -12.03 -8.45 26.01
N SER A 140 -11.91 -8.81 27.27
CA SER A 140 -11.24 -8.00 28.33
C SER A 140 -9.72 -8.26 28.30
N LEU A 141 -9.05 -7.73 27.27
CA LEU A 141 -7.63 -8.02 27.01
C LEU A 141 -6.71 -7.60 28.16
N GLU A 142 -7.09 -6.60 28.95
CA GLU A 142 -6.34 -6.09 30.11
C GLU A 142 -6.18 -7.11 31.23
N THR A 143 -7.16 -8.01 31.38
CA THR A 143 -7.14 -9.05 32.42
C THR A 143 -6.43 -10.34 32.00
N MET A 144 -6.03 -10.41 30.73
CA MET A 144 -5.46 -11.62 30.15
C MET A 144 -3.93 -11.65 30.25
N THR A 145 -3.37 -12.84 30.24
CA THR A 145 -1.91 -13.04 30.13
C THR A 145 -1.39 -12.50 28.79
N SER A 146 -0.11 -12.17 28.72
CA SER A 146 0.54 -11.71 27.48
C SER A 146 0.42 -12.73 26.33
N VAL A 147 0.50 -14.03 26.66
CA VAL A 147 0.35 -15.12 25.68
C VAL A 147 -1.06 -15.13 25.10
N MET A 148 -2.08 -15.09 25.96
CA MET A 148 -3.48 -15.08 25.55
C MET A 148 -3.81 -13.86 24.69
N ARG A 149 -3.36 -12.67 25.07
CA ARG A 149 -3.55 -11.45 24.26
C ARG A 149 -2.97 -11.60 22.86
N LYS A 150 -1.73 -12.09 22.75
CA LYS A 150 -1.09 -12.32 21.44
C LYS A 150 -1.86 -13.33 20.61
N HIS A 151 -2.31 -14.43 21.24
CA HIS A 151 -3.11 -15.43 20.58
C HIS A 151 -4.40 -14.86 19.98
N LEU A 152 -5.18 -14.12 20.76
CA LEU A 152 -6.44 -13.51 20.28
C LEU A 152 -6.19 -12.45 19.19
N ILE A 153 -5.13 -11.65 19.31
CA ILE A 153 -4.75 -10.70 18.27
C ILE A 153 -4.43 -11.42 16.97
N ILE A 154 -3.65 -12.48 17.02
CA ILE A 154 -3.30 -13.29 15.83
C ILE A 154 -4.55 -13.91 15.22
N GLU A 155 -5.45 -14.50 16.04
CA GLU A 155 -6.69 -15.11 15.56
C GLU A 155 -7.63 -14.07 14.93
N ALA A 156 -7.75 -12.87 15.49
CA ALA A 156 -8.51 -11.78 14.91
C ALA A 156 -7.91 -11.33 13.56
N MET A 157 -6.58 -11.14 13.51
CA MET A 157 -5.88 -10.79 12.27
C MET A 157 -6.07 -11.85 11.18
N ARG A 158 -5.99 -13.13 11.51
CA ARG A 158 -6.18 -14.23 10.54
C ARG A 158 -7.55 -14.16 9.87
N ARG A 159 -8.61 -13.85 10.63
CA ARG A 159 -9.98 -13.69 10.10
C ARG A 159 -10.10 -12.47 9.20
N ALA A 160 -9.64 -11.33 9.65
CA ALA A 160 -9.67 -10.11 8.85
C ALA A 160 -8.81 -10.21 7.58
N TYR A 161 -7.69 -10.92 7.60
CA TYR A 161 -6.88 -11.16 6.40
C TYR A 161 -7.51 -12.20 5.46
N ARG A 162 -8.25 -13.16 5.99
CA ARG A 162 -9.08 -14.04 5.16
C ARG A 162 -10.17 -13.24 4.45
N ASP A 163 -10.88 -12.39 5.17
CA ASP A 163 -11.94 -11.57 4.60
C ASP A 163 -11.38 -10.54 3.61
N ARG A 164 -10.20 -10.00 3.88
CA ARG A 164 -9.44 -9.21 2.92
C ARG A 164 -9.21 -9.96 1.61
N ALA A 165 -8.80 -11.21 1.68
CA ALA A 165 -8.50 -12.01 0.48
C ALA A 165 -9.76 -12.37 -0.32
N VAL A 166 -10.91 -12.54 0.35
CA VAL A 166 -12.16 -12.95 -0.28
C VAL A 166 -12.98 -11.77 -0.83
N TYR A 167 -13.02 -10.66 -0.08
CA TYR A 167 -13.98 -9.58 -0.35
C TYR A 167 -13.36 -8.30 -0.88
N LEU A 168 -12.05 -8.04 -0.64
CA LEU A 168 -11.49 -6.75 -0.97
C LEU A 168 -10.82 -6.74 -2.35
N GLY A 169 -11.05 -5.64 -3.05
CA GLY A 169 -10.50 -5.36 -4.36
C GLY A 169 -10.69 -3.88 -4.69
N ASP A 170 -10.63 -3.53 -5.96
CA ASP A 170 -10.93 -2.19 -6.40
C ASP A 170 -12.47 -2.01 -6.48
N PRO A 171 -13.06 -1.08 -5.69
CA PRO A 171 -14.51 -0.88 -5.63
C PRO A 171 -15.12 -0.33 -6.94
N ASP A 172 -14.29 0.09 -7.90
CA ASP A 172 -14.78 0.48 -9.22
C ASP A 172 -15.08 -0.75 -10.10
N PHE A 173 -14.56 -1.92 -9.71
CA PHE A 173 -14.73 -3.19 -10.45
C PHE A 173 -15.42 -4.29 -9.64
N VAL A 174 -15.36 -4.23 -8.29
CA VAL A 174 -15.93 -5.26 -7.42
C VAL A 174 -16.79 -4.65 -6.31
N GLN A 175 -17.89 -5.33 -5.98
CA GLN A 175 -18.74 -4.91 -4.88
C GLN A 175 -18.18 -5.41 -3.55
N ILE A 176 -17.75 -4.48 -2.69
CA ILE A 176 -17.19 -4.77 -1.37
C ILE A 176 -18.29 -4.61 -0.30
N PRO A 177 -18.57 -5.62 0.53
CA PRO A 177 -19.60 -5.54 1.59
C PRO A 177 -19.10 -4.77 2.82
N VAL A 178 -18.66 -3.50 2.63
CA VAL A 178 -18.01 -2.68 3.65
C VAL A 178 -18.82 -2.60 4.95
N LYS A 179 -20.15 -2.36 4.85
CA LYS A 179 -21.02 -2.26 6.03
C LYS A 179 -21.02 -3.54 6.86
N GLN A 180 -21.04 -4.70 6.20
CA GLN A 180 -21.01 -6.00 6.87
C GLN A 180 -19.66 -6.20 7.58
N LEU A 181 -18.54 -6.04 6.87
CA LEU A 181 -17.19 -6.24 7.41
C LEU A 181 -16.89 -5.34 8.61
N LEU A 182 -17.48 -4.15 8.65
CA LEU A 182 -17.32 -3.18 9.76
C LEU A 182 -18.37 -3.35 10.87
N SER A 183 -19.31 -4.29 10.77
CA SER A 183 -20.38 -4.42 11.75
C SER A 183 -19.93 -5.19 13.00
N ALA A 184 -20.50 -4.81 14.15
CA ALA A 184 -20.29 -5.50 15.41
C ALA A 184 -20.83 -6.92 15.38
N ASP A 185 -21.97 -7.15 14.69
CA ASP A 185 -22.62 -8.45 14.58
C ASP A 185 -21.77 -9.43 13.78
N TYR A 186 -21.18 -8.97 12.67
CA TYR A 186 -20.25 -9.78 11.88
C TYR A 186 -19.03 -10.19 12.71
N ALA A 187 -18.44 -9.22 13.42
CA ALA A 187 -17.31 -9.49 14.31
C ALA A 187 -17.70 -10.46 15.46
N ALA A 188 -18.92 -10.39 15.97
CA ALA A 188 -19.44 -11.34 16.96
C ALA A 188 -19.51 -12.77 16.37
N GLY A 189 -20.00 -12.91 15.14
CA GLY A 189 -20.02 -14.20 14.44
C GLY A 189 -18.61 -14.78 14.26
N LEU A 190 -17.63 -13.97 13.88
CA LEU A 190 -16.24 -14.41 13.74
C LEU A 190 -15.61 -14.90 15.06
N ARG A 191 -16.02 -14.31 16.20
CA ARG A 191 -15.56 -14.75 17.54
C ARG A 191 -16.02 -16.15 17.92
N VAL A 192 -17.16 -16.62 17.41
CA VAL A 192 -17.72 -17.94 17.78
C VAL A 192 -16.73 -19.08 17.53
N SER A 193 -15.92 -18.99 16.50
CA SER A 193 -14.90 -20.00 16.17
C SER A 193 -13.56 -19.78 16.86
N MET A 194 -13.39 -18.71 17.65
CA MET A 194 -12.12 -18.43 18.34
C MET A 194 -12.06 -19.21 19.66
N GLN A 195 -11.02 -19.97 19.85
CA GLN A 195 -10.75 -20.72 21.07
C GLN A 195 -9.58 -20.09 21.81
N SER A 196 -9.65 -20.10 23.15
CA SER A 196 -8.63 -19.46 23.97
C SER A 196 -7.35 -20.30 24.16
N ASP A 197 -7.42 -21.60 23.94
CA ASP A 197 -6.39 -22.57 24.25
C ASP A 197 -5.69 -23.15 23.01
N LYS A 198 -6.25 -22.97 21.82
CA LYS A 198 -5.67 -23.44 20.57
C LYS A 198 -6.00 -22.58 19.36
N ALA A 199 -5.11 -22.61 18.37
CA ALA A 199 -5.33 -21.93 17.09
C ALA A 199 -6.41 -22.65 16.27
N PHE A 200 -7.28 -21.87 15.63
CA PHE A 200 -8.25 -22.41 14.69
C PHE A 200 -7.53 -22.92 13.43
N PRO A 201 -7.84 -24.13 12.90
CA PRO A 201 -7.16 -24.67 11.73
C PRO A 201 -7.33 -23.76 10.50
N SER A 202 -6.23 -23.40 9.83
CA SER A 202 -6.24 -22.48 8.68
C SER A 202 -7.08 -23.01 7.51
N VAL A 203 -7.07 -24.33 7.30
CA VAL A 203 -7.87 -24.97 6.25
C VAL A 203 -9.36 -24.72 6.43
N LEU A 204 -9.86 -24.73 7.68
CA LEU A 204 -11.26 -24.46 7.99
C LEU A 204 -11.59 -22.97 7.95
N LEU A 205 -10.61 -22.11 8.10
CA LEU A 205 -10.81 -20.66 8.04
C LEU A 205 -11.11 -20.20 6.60
N ASN A 206 -10.49 -20.82 5.62
CA ASN A 206 -10.64 -20.42 4.21
C ASN A 206 -12.02 -20.80 3.63
N GLY A 207 -12.80 -21.63 4.30
CA GLY A 207 -14.04 -22.16 3.72
C GLY A 207 -13.78 -23.10 2.52
N PRO A 208 -14.81 -23.72 1.95
CA PRO A 208 -14.64 -24.42 0.68
C PRO A 208 -14.25 -23.39 -0.38
N LEU A 209 -13.14 -23.66 -1.08
CA LEU A 209 -12.81 -22.94 -2.30
C LEU A 209 -13.98 -23.13 -3.28
N ALA A 210 -14.67 -22.03 -3.60
CA ALA A 210 -15.73 -22.04 -4.59
C ALA A 210 -15.14 -22.26 -6.00
#